data_91f866b6acda874eb9c0035c686c994a
#
_entry.id   91f866b6acda874eb9c0035c686c994a
#
_cell.length_a   1.000
_cell.length_b   1.000
_cell.length_c   1.000
_cell.angle_alpha   90.00
_cell.angle_beta   90.00
_cell.angle_gamma   90.00
#
_symmetry.space_group_name_H-M   'P 1'
#
loop_
_entity.id
_entity.type
_entity.pdbx_description
1 polymer ?
#
loop_
_entity_poly.entity_id
_entity_poly.type
_entity_poly.pdbx_seq_one_letter_code
_entity_poly.pdbx_strand_id
1 'polypeptide(L)'
;MKKILMYTPSSDGGMAQYAWELVTALNAQPHREYSYEMVSSQDLHQQFLDASYPVHAVLPPLRHRSEFMNKATWVGSRLTHYPRRERFFLRWLAQQENIAGVHFQEWTPWMAAGMFRKIRKMGIKVYYTVHNVVPHHYPPLLPKSVMHGWIRRGAMQCDGLFVHTDRLADEFSNFLGEPHPPIQVIPHGVWTVRNPTDVPTLEERLKWKKLLFFGSIRRNKGLDLLLNAAEKLPGYSISIAGEPQERQYYETEVLPQIARLKAAGVNVDLRARFTPDAEVGPLFASHSAIVLPYTKGFVAQSGVIFMALAYELPVVASEAGGMKDLFRDYKVGVTFKESSPEEIASAITSLHAGGHRHDIISEIRAAKRCLSWNESARATITGYNRAGERREANACAVETTPAL
;
A
#
# COMPACT_ATOMS: atom_id res chain seq x y z
N MET A 1 8.56 -0.20 -29.56
CA MET A 1 9.15 -0.23 -28.20
C MET A 1 8.61 -1.48 -27.49
N LYS A 2 9.44 -2.20 -26.73
CA LYS A 2 8.96 -3.31 -25.90
C LYS A 2 8.14 -2.78 -24.73
N LYS A 3 7.23 -3.62 -24.19
CA LYS A 3 6.26 -3.22 -23.18
C LYS A 3 6.50 -3.95 -21.85
N ILE A 4 6.31 -3.26 -20.73
CA ILE A 4 6.15 -3.87 -19.42
C ILE A 4 4.72 -3.60 -18.93
N LEU A 5 4.00 -4.67 -18.60
CA LEU A 5 2.63 -4.61 -18.13
C LEU A 5 2.60 -4.58 -16.61
N MET A 6 2.02 -3.53 -16.02
CA MET A 6 1.77 -3.43 -14.58
C MET A 6 0.44 -4.11 -14.27
N TYR A 7 0.51 -5.28 -13.66
CA TYR A 7 -0.66 -6.07 -13.31
C TYR A 7 -1.17 -5.72 -11.91
N THR A 8 -2.35 -5.13 -11.83
CA THR A 8 -3.07 -4.89 -10.58
C THR A 8 -4.52 -5.34 -10.73
N PRO A 9 -4.95 -6.39 -10.02
CA PRO A 9 -6.32 -6.88 -10.11
C PRO A 9 -7.33 -6.04 -9.33
N SER A 10 -6.89 -5.12 -8.49
CA SER A 10 -7.75 -4.21 -7.74
C SER A 10 -8.40 -3.17 -8.66
N SER A 11 -9.69 -2.93 -8.46
CA SER A 11 -10.49 -1.97 -9.24
C SER A 11 -10.46 -0.55 -8.67
N ASP A 12 -10.07 -0.41 -7.41
CA ASP A 12 -10.03 0.85 -6.66
C ASP A 12 -9.04 0.78 -5.50
N GLY A 13 -9.00 1.84 -4.69
CA GLY A 13 -8.22 1.92 -3.46
C GLY A 13 -6.71 2.01 -3.68
N GLY A 14 -5.95 1.81 -2.60
CA GLY A 14 -4.52 2.09 -2.57
C GLY A 14 -3.67 1.30 -3.56
N MET A 15 -4.06 0.06 -3.90
CA MET A 15 -3.28 -0.77 -4.84
C MET A 15 -3.45 -0.31 -6.29
N ALA A 16 -4.69 0.01 -6.70
CA ALA A 16 -4.96 0.58 -8.02
C ALA A 16 -4.27 1.94 -8.18
N GLN A 17 -4.37 2.79 -7.14
CA GLN A 17 -3.71 4.09 -7.08
C GLN A 17 -2.18 3.96 -7.20
N TYR A 18 -1.58 3.04 -6.42
CA TYR A 18 -0.13 2.80 -6.44
C TYR A 18 0.34 2.41 -7.85
N ALA A 19 -0.33 1.44 -8.48
CA ALA A 19 0.01 1.00 -9.82
C ALA A 19 -0.11 2.15 -10.84
N TRP A 20 -1.18 2.93 -10.76
CA TRP A 20 -1.42 4.06 -11.66
C TRP A 20 -0.35 5.14 -11.52
N GLU A 21 0.01 5.54 -10.30
CA GLU A 21 1.05 6.55 -10.03
C GLU A 21 2.42 6.07 -10.52
N LEU A 22 2.77 4.82 -10.22
CA LEU A 22 4.06 4.26 -10.64
C LEU A 22 4.16 4.18 -12.17
N VAL A 23 3.13 3.73 -12.87
CA VAL A 23 3.12 3.66 -14.35
C VAL A 23 3.16 5.05 -14.97
N THR A 24 2.47 6.01 -14.38
CA THR A 24 2.53 7.43 -14.79
C THR A 24 3.98 7.94 -14.69
N ALA A 25 4.62 7.72 -13.56
CA ALA A 25 6.00 8.17 -13.35
C ALA A 25 7.03 7.43 -14.22
N LEU A 26 6.84 6.13 -14.46
CA LEU A 26 7.67 5.34 -15.37
C LEU A 26 7.58 5.86 -16.81
N ASN A 27 6.37 6.20 -17.28
CA ASN A 27 6.19 6.77 -18.61
C ASN A 27 6.68 8.22 -18.73
N ALA A 28 6.83 8.94 -17.63
CA ALA A 28 7.40 10.29 -17.60
C ALA A 28 8.94 10.30 -17.62
N GLN A 29 9.62 9.14 -17.45
CA GLN A 29 11.08 9.11 -17.46
C GLN A 29 11.63 9.38 -18.87
N PRO A 30 12.69 10.23 -19.01
CA PRO A 30 13.37 10.42 -20.27
C PRO A 30 14.14 9.15 -20.66
N HIS A 31 14.34 8.94 -21.96
CA HIS A 31 15.15 7.84 -22.53
C HIS A 31 14.75 6.43 -22.06
N ARG A 32 13.46 6.21 -21.87
CA ARG A 32 12.92 4.91 -21.45
C ARG A 32 13.11 3.84 -22.54
N GLU A 33 13.55 2.66 -22.12
CA GLU A 33 13.69 1.49 -22.99
C GLU A 33 12.34 0.80 -23.26
N TYR A 34 11.39 0.91 -22.30
CA TYR A 34 10.08 0.28 -22.32
C TYR A 34 8.95 1.31 -22.34
N SER A 35 7.83 0.97 -22.95
CA SER A 35 6.54 1.58 -22.63
C SER A 35 5.89 0.79 -21.50
N TYR A 36 5.20 1.50 -20.62
CA TYR A 36 4.55 0.91 -19.44
C TYR A 36 3.04 1.04 -19.58
N GLU A 37 2.35 -0.07 -19.47
CA GLU A 37 0.89 -0.15 -19.62
C GLU A 37 0.29 -0.81 -18.39
N MET A 38 -0.96 -0.47 -18.02
CA MET A 38 -1.63 -1.04 -16.86
C MET A 38 -2.62 -2.13 -17.29
N VAL A 39 -2.65 -3.24 -16.55
CA VAL A 39 -3.63 -4.32 -16.72
C VAL A 39 -4.42 -4.47 -15.45
N SER A 40 -5.74 -4.27 -15.53
CA SER A 40 -6.60 -4.23 -14.36
C SER A 40 -7.97 -4.87 -14.61
N SER A 41 -8.83 -4.78 -13.59
CA SER A 41 -10.20 -5.30 -13.61
C SER A 41 -11.11 -4.50 -14.53
N GLN A 42 -12.13 -5.17 -15.11
CA GLN A 42 -13.16 -4.53 -15.95
C GLN A 42 -14.00 -3.49 -15.20
N ASP A 43 -14.08 -3.60 -13.89
CA ASP A 43 -14.73 -2.65 -12.98
C ASP A 43 -13.78 -1.59 -12.40
N LEU A 44 -12.64 -1.36 -13.08
CA LEU A 44 -11.68 -0.32 -12.69
C LEU A 44 -12.36 1.06 -12.65
N HIS A 45 -12.12 1.79 -11.57
CA HIS A 45 -12.72 3.12 -11.40
C HIS A 45 -12.29 4.08 -12.53
N GLN A 46 -13.22 4.89 -13.04
CA GLN A 46 -13.06 5.76 -14.22
C GLN A 46 -11.81 6.64 -14.13
N GLN A 47 -11.48 7.17 -12.97
CA GLN A 47 -10.32 8.03 -12.77
C GLN A 47 -8.97 7.42 -13.20
N PHE A 48 -8.86 6.08 -13.22
CA PHE A 48 -7.65 5.38 -13.66
C PHE A 48 -7.65 5.07 -15.14
N LEU A 49 -8.82 5.13 -15.79
CA LEU A 49 -8.94 4.96 -17.24
C LEU A 49 -8.48 6.21 -18.01
N ASP A 50 -8.57 7.38 -17.40
CA ASP A 50 -8.16 8.67 -17.99
C ASP A 50 -6.64 8.88 -17.91
N ALA A 51 -5.86 7.84 -18.16
CA ALA A 51 -4.41 7.87 -18.14
C ALA A 51 -3.83 8.27 -19.51
N SER A 52 -2.64 8.86 -19.52
CA SER A 52 -1.88 9.20 -20.75
C SER A 52 -1.20 8.01 -21.40
N TYR A 53 -1.45 6.80 -20.94
CA TYR A 53 -0.90 5.52 -21.40
C TYR A 53 -2.00 4.45 -21.46
N PRO A 54 -1.81 3.35 -22.20
CA PRO A 54 -2.82 2.30 -22.31
C PRO A 54 -3.15 1.64 -20.98
N VAL A 55 -4.44 1.60 -20.66
CA VAL A 55 -5.01 0.88 -19.51
C VAL A 55 -5.92 -0.23 -20.03
N HIS A 56 -5.53 -1.46 -19.79
CA HIS A 56 -6.26 -2.65 -20.22
C HIS A 56 -7.16 -3.15 -19.08
N ALA A 57 -8.39 -2.65 -19.03
CA ALA A 57 -9.41 -3.11 -18.07
C ALA A 57 -10.04 -4.43 -18.55
N VAL A 58 -9.27 -5.50 -18.53
CA VAL A 58 -9.63 -6.78 -19.17
C VAL A 58 -9.95 -7.91 -18.19
N LEU A 59 -9.46 -7.82 -16.94
CA LEU A 59 -9.62 -8.90 -15.99
C LEU A 59 -11.08 -8.99 -15.52
N PRO A 60 -11.69 -10.18 -15.48
CA PRO A 60 -13.02 -10.33 -14.91
C PRO A 60 -13.09 -9.80 -13.48
N PRO A 61 -14.11 -9.02 -13.10
CA PRO A 61 -14.20 -8.43 -11.78
C PRO A 61 -14.30 -9.53 -10.69
N LEU A 62 -13.70 -9.25 -9.53
CA LEU A 62 -13.89 -10.09 -8.36
C LEU A 62 -15.19 -9.66 -7.67
N ARG A 63 -16.13 -10.59 -7.51
CA ARG A 63 -17.35 -10.31 -6.76
C ARG A 63 -17.01 -9.90 -5.34
N HIS A 64 -17.41 -8.71 -4.95
CA HIS A 64 -17.35 -8.26 -3.56
C HIS A 64 -18.28 -9.17 -2.71
N ARG A 65 -17.92 -9.35 -1.44
CA ARG A 65 -18.77 -10.08 -0.50
C ARG A 65 -20.05 -9.27 -0.30
N SER A 66 -21.19 -9.74 -0.83
CA SER A 66 -22.47 -9.16 -0.48
C SER A 66 -22.79 -9.47 0.98
N GLU A 67 -23.59 -8.62 1.63
CA GLU A 67 -24.07 -8.84 3.01
C GLU A 67 -24.82 -10.17 3.17
N PHE A 68 -25.42 -10.68 2.09
CA PHE A 68 -26.17 -11.93 2.03
C PHE A 68 -25.31 -13.17 1.77
N MET A 69 -24.01 -13.00 1.49
CA MET A 69 -23.14 -14.14 1.16
C MET A 69 -22.48 -14.70 2.43
N ASN A 70 -22.80 -15.94 2.79
CA ASN A 70 -22.13 -16.62 3.89
C ASN A 70 -20.64 -16.88 3.59
N LYS A 71 -19.85 -17.12 4.64
CA LYS A 71 -18.39 -17.28 4.53
C LYS A 71 -17.99 -18.43 3.62
N ALA A 72 -18.73 -19.53 3.62
CA ALA A 72 -18.44 -20.70 2.79
C ALA A 72 -18.69 -20.43 1.31
N THR A 73 -19.80 -19.80 0.97
CA THR A 73 -20.14 -19.39 -0.40
C THR A 73 -19.13 -18.37 -0.94
N TRP A 74 -18.68 -17.44 -0.10
CA TRP A 74 -17.66 -16.47 -0.48
C TRP A 74 -16.30 -17.15 -0.75
N VAL A 75 -15.85 -18.08 0.10
CA VAL A 75 -14.61 -18.85 -0.12
C VAL A 75 -14.73 -19.70 -1.38
N GLY A 76 -15.86 -20.40 -1.56
CA GLY A 76 -16.11 -21.20 -2.77
C GLY A 76 -16.08 -20.35 -4.05
N SER A 77 -16.68 -19.15 -4.02
CA SER A 77 -16.62 -18.23 -5.16
C SER A 77 -15.16 -17.82 -5.49
N ARG A 78 -14.32 -17.60 -4.49
CA ARG A 78 -12.90 -17.27 -4.71
C ARG A 78 -12.13 -18.42 -5.36
N LEU A 79 -12.37 -19.65 -4.96
CA LEU A 79 -11.73 -20.83 -5.55
C LEU A 79 -12.06 -21.04 -7.05
N THR A 80 -13.18 -20.53 -7.52
CA THR A 80 -13.58 -20.59 -8.93
C THR A 80 -13.19 -19.33 -9.73
N HIS A 81 -13.31 -18.16 -9.13
CA HIS A 81 -13.07 -16.89 -9.82
C HIS A 81 -11.58 -16.62 -10.07
N TYR A 82 -10.69 -16.92 -9.09
CA TYR A 82 -9.26 -16.71 -9.29
C TYR A 82 -8.67 -17.54 -10.45
N PRO A 83 -8.92 -18.87 -10.57
CA PRO A 83 -8.44 -19.65 -11.71
C PRO A 83 -9.02 -19.19 -13.05
N ARG A 84 -10.28 -18.75 -13.08
CA ARG A 84 -10.90 -18.20 -14.30
C ARG A 84 -10.20 -16.91 -14.73
N ARG A 85 -9.95 -16.01 -13.79
CA ARG A 85 -9.27 -14.74 -14.01
C ARG A 85 -7.85 -14.93 -14.54
N GLU A 86 -7.09 -15.84 -13.91
CA GLU A 86 -5.74 -16.19 -14.34
C GLU A 86 -5.73 -16.79 -15.76
N ARG A 87 -6.62 -17.74 -16.04
CA ARG A 87 -6.73 -18.32 -17.39
C ARG A 87 -7.08 -17.27 -18.44
N PHE A 88 -7.96 -16.34 -18.09
CA PHE A 88 -8.32 -15.23 -18.96
C PHE A 88 -7.10 -14.33 -19.22
N PHE A 89 -6.40 -13.92 -18.17
CA PHE A 89 -5.19 -13.10 -18.30
C PHE A 89 -4.13 -13.78 -19.18
N LEU A 90 -3.84 -15.05 -18.95
CA LEU A 90 -2.86 -15.78 -19.75
C LEU A 90 -3.25 -15.91 -21.22
N ARG A 91 -4.53 -16.10 -21.54
CA ARG A 91 -5.03 -16.11 -22.92
C ARG A 91 -4.91 -14.73 -23.58
N TRP A 92 -5.29 -13.69 -22.85
CA TRP A 92 -5.15 -12.33 -23.33
C TRP A 92 -3.68 -11.96 -23.54
N LEU A 93 -2.81 -12.29 -22.59
CA LEU A 93 -1.37 -12.04 -22.68
C LEU A 93 -0.71 -12.72 -23.88
N ALA A 94 -1.14 -13.95 -24.19
CA ALA A 94 -0.62 -14.70 -25.34
C ALA A 94 -0.98 -14.07 -26.71
N GLN A 95 -1.94 -13.15 -26.74
CA GLN A 95 -2.35 -12.41 -27.95
C GLN A 95 -1.64 -11.04 -28.04
N GLN A 96 -0.88 -10.66 -27.02
CA GLN A 96 -0.18 -9.38 -27.00
C GLN A 96 1.22 -9.51 -27.63
N GLU A 97 1.62 -8.48 -28.33
CA GLU A 97 2.93 -8.42 -28.99
C GLU A 97 3.89 -7.51 -28.23
N ASN A 98 5.18 -7.81 -28.37
CA ASN A 98 6.28 -7.01 -27.84
C ASN A 98 6.30 -6.87 -26.31
N ILE A 99 5.76 -7.85 -25.56
CA ILE A 99 5.78 -7.86 -24.10
C ILE A 99 7.15 -8.33 -23.60
N ALA A 100 7.88 -7.44 -22.94
CA ALA A 100 9.16 -7.74 -22.29
C ALA A 100 8.97 -8.32 -20.87
N GLY A 101 7.96 -7.85 -20.15
CA GLY A 101 7.71 -8.27 -18.77
C GLY A 101 6.31 -7.98 -18.27
N VAL A 102 5.93 -8.68 -17.20
CA VAL A 102 4.75 -8.40 -16.39
C VAL A 102 5.19 -8.13 -14.96
N HIS A 103 4.83 -6.97 -14.43
CA HIS A 103 5.12 -6.58 -13.06
C HIS A 103 3.85 -6.64 -12.23
N PHE A 104 3.80 -7.59 -11.32
CA PHE A 104 2.66 -7.84 -10.45
C PHE A 104 2.72 -6.95 -9.21
N GLN A 105 1.64 -6.24 -8.92
CA GLN A 105 1.43 -5.53 -7.67
C GLN A 105 0.71 -6.40 -6.63
N GLU A 106 -0.10 -7.34 -7.12
CA GLU A 106 -0.83 -8.29 -6.30
C GLU A 106 -0.85 -9.64 -7.00
N TRP A 107 -0.85 -10.69 -6.22
CA TRP A 107 -0.97 -12.07 -6.72
C TRP A 107 -1.82 -12.95 -5.82
N THR A 108 -2.20 -14.12 -6.33
CA THR A 108 -2.84 -15.16 -5.53
C THR A 108 -1.78 -16.22 -5.17
N PRO A 109 -1.32 -16.34 -3.90
CA PRO A 109 -0.13 -17.13 -3.55
C PRO A 109 -0.16 -18.57 -4.03
N TRP A 110 -1.29 -19.28 -3.89
CA TRP A 110 -1.41 -20.70 -4.28
C TRP A 110 -1.41 -20.96 -5.80
N MET A 111 -1.58 -19.91 -6.62
CA MET A 111 -1.56 -20.00 -8.08
C MET A 111 -0.30 -19.39 -8.72
N ALA A 112 0.33 -18.44 -8.02
CA ALA A 112 1.38 -17.60 -8.55
C ALA A 112 2.51 -18.39 -9.23
N ALA A 113 3.05 -19.41 -8.58
CA ALA A 113 4.17 -20.20 -9.13
C ALA A 113 3.82 -20.85 -10.48
N GLY A 114 2.58 -21.36 -10.63
CA GLY A 114 2.11 -21.95 -11.88
C GLY A 114 1.92 -20.92 -12.99
N MET A 115 1.31 -19.78 -12.66
CA MET A 115 1.08 -18.68 -13.57
C MET A 115 2.41 -18.08 -14.07
N PHE A 116 3.31 -17.76 -13.16
CA PHE A 116 4.60 -17.13 -13.47
C PHE A 116 5.47 -18.06 -14.35
N ARG A 117 5.46 -19.36 -14.08
CA ARG A 117 6.15 -20.32 -14.95
C ARG A 117 5.60 -20.34 -16.36
N LYS A 118 4.27 -20.23 -16.55
CA LYS A 118 3.66 -20.15 -17.89
C LYS A 118 4.06 -18.86 -18.61
N ILE A 119 4.06 -17.73 -17.92
CA ILE A 119 4.50 -16.42 -18.47
C ILE A 119 5.97 -16.49 -18.90
N ARG A 120 6.84 -17.05 -18.07
CA ARG A 120 8.26 -17.23 -18.38
C ARG A 120 8.49 -18.17 -19.59
N LYS A 121 7.65 -19.18 -19.78
CA LYS A 121 7.69 -20.04 -20.97
C LYS A 121 7.32 -19.29 -22.27
N MET A 122 6.62 -18.15 -22.18
CA MET A 122 6.37 -17.25 -23.33
C MET A 122 7.56 -16.31 -23.60
N GLY A 123 8.68 -16.44 -22.87
CA GLY A 123 9.83 -15.54 -22.97
C GLY A 123 9.68 -14.23 -22.20
N ILE A 124 8.56 -14.03 -21.51
CA ILE A 124 8.20 -12.80 -20.80
C ILE A 124 8.78 -12.83 -19.37
N LYS A 125 9.45 -11.76 -18.95
CA LYS A 125 9.97 -11.62 -17.58
C LYS A 125 8.85 -11.39 -16.58
N VAL A 126 9.05 -11.85 -15.35
CA VAL A 126 8.08 -11.71 -14.25
C VAL A 126 8.72 -10.92 -13.13
N TYR A 127 8.04 -9.85 -12.72
CA TYR A 127 8.43 -8.99 -11.62
C TYR A 127 7.32 -8.92 -10.58
N TYR A 128 7.68 -8.69 -9.31
CA TYR A 128 6.68 -8.56 -8.25
C TYR A 128 7.09 -7.51 -7.21
N THR A 129 6.16 -6.59 -6.88
CA THR A 129 6.29 -5.69 -5.74
C THR A 129 5.74 -6.36 -4.49
N VAL A 130 6.59 -6.55 -3.50
CA VAL A 130 6.26 -7.14 -2.20
C VAL A 130 5.83 -6.04 -1.25
N HIS A 131 4.54 -5.84 -1.11
CA HIS A 131 4.00 -4.88 -0.15
C HIS A 131 4.03 -5.40 1.29
N ASN A 132 4.05 -6.74 1.46
CA ASN A 132 4.15 -7.43 2.74
C ASN A 132 4.83 -8.79 2.55
N VAL A 133 5.66 -9.19 3.49
CA VAL A 133 6.29 -10.54 3.48
C VAL A 133 5.23 -11.64 3.57
N VAL A 134 4.24 -11.42 4.43
CA VAL A 134 3.16 -12.38 4.68
C VAL A 134 1.80 -11.68 4.60
N PRO A 135 0.73 -12.39 4.23
CA PRO A 135 -0.62 -11.81 4.19
C PRO A 135 -1.08 -11.34 5.56
N HIS A 136 -1.87 -10.25 5.60
CA HIS A 136 -2.50 -9.77 6.83
C HIS A 136 -3.52 -10.76 7.42
N HIS A 137 -4.15 -11.58 6.57
CA HIS A 137 -5.15 -12.56 6.95
C HIS A 137 -4.79 -13.93 6.41
N TYR A 138 -4.70 -14.90 7.31
CA TYR A 138 -4.58 -16.30 6.95
C TYR A 138 -5.97 -16.93 6.92
N PRO A 139 -6.29 -17.76 5.90
CA PRO A 139 -7.50 -18.58 5.96
C PRO A 139 -7.47 -19.45 7.23
N PRO A 140 -8.55 -19.48 8.02
CA PRO A 140 -8.55 -20.11 9.35
C PRO A 140 -8.12 -21.60 9.38
N LEU A 141 -8.35 -22.30 8.28
CA LEU A 141 -8.05 -23.75 8.14
C LEU A 141 -6.73 -24.03 7.40
N LEU A 142 -5.99 -22.99 6.97
CA LEU A 142 -4.76 -23.18 6.22
C LEU A 142 -3.55 -22.99 7.14
N PRO A 143 -2.68 -24.00 7.29
CA PRO A 143 -1.43 -23.84 8.05
C PRO A 143 -0.57 -22.71 7.46
N LYS A 144 0.01 -21.89 8.33
CA LYS A 144 0.89 -20.78 7.91
C LYS A 144 2.05 -21.28 7.04
N SER A 145 2.62 -22.44 7.36
CA SER A 145 3.70 -23.07 6.59
C SER A 145 3.33 -23.35 5.13
N VAL A 146 2.08 -23.75 4.87
CA VAL A 146 1.59 -23.98 3.50
C VAL A 146 1.52 -22.64 2.74
N MET A 147 0.96 -21.62 3.36
CA MET A 147 0.90 -20.26 2.76
C MET A 147 2.31 -19.72 2.49
N HIS A 148 3.22 -19.84 3.45
CA HIS A 148 4.61 -19.44 3.29
C HIS A 148 5.29 -20.20 2.15
N GLY A 149 5.04 -21.50 2.03
CA GLY A 149 5.54 -22.33 0.92
C GLY A 149 5.02 -21.86 -0.45
N TRP A 150 3.77 -21.43 -0.55
CA TRP A 150 3.21 -20.90 -1.79
C TRP A 150 3.83 -19.55 -2.15
N ILE A 151 3.99 -18.64 -1.17
CA ILE A 151 4.62 -17.32 -1.38
C ILE A 151 6.06 -17.52 -1.86
N ARG A 152 6.84 -18.33 -1.16
CA ARG A 152 8.22 -18.66 -1.54
C ARG A 152 8.29 -19.23 -2.96
N ARG A 153 7.47 -20.23 -3.30
CA ARG A 153 7.45 -20.84 -4.64
C ARG A 153 7.08 -19.83 -5.73
N GLY A 154 6.17 -18.89 -5.45
CA GLY A 154 5.81 -17.82 -6.36
C GLY A 154 6.95 -16.86 -6.56
N ALA A 155 7.53 -16.33 -5.48
CA ALA A 155 8.64 -15.39 -5.51
C ALA A 155 9.87 -15.95 -6.27
N MET A 156 10.17 -17.23 -6.08
CA MET A 156 11.26 -17.92 -6.77
C MET A 156 11.06 -18.07 -8.29
N GLN A 157 9.87 -17.80 -8.81
CA GLN A 157 9.62 -17.75 -10.26
C GLN A 157 9.80 -16.33 -10.84
N CYS A 158 10.00 -15.32 -10.02
CA CYS A 158 10.23 -13.95 -10.48
C CYS A 158 11.65 -13.77 -11.02
N ASP A 159 11.82 -12.88 -11.99
CA ASP A 159 13.11 -12.43 -12.48
C ASP A 159 13.66 -11.27 -11.63
N GLY A 160 12.79 -10.51 -10.93
CA GLY A 160 13.13 -9.48 -9.96
C GLY A 160 12.01 -9.25 -8.95
N LEU A 161 12.39 -8.87 -7.75
CA LEU A 161 11.50 -8.57 -6.62
C LEU A 161 11.73 -7.12 -6.19
N PHE A 162 10.66 -6.44 -5.81
CA PHE A 162 10.71 -5.04 -5.41
C PHE A 162 10.09 -4.88 -4.03
N VAL A 163 10.70 -4.06 -3.18
CA VAL A 163 10.24 -3.79 -1.82
C VAL A 163 10.34 -2.31 -1.51
N HIS A 164 9.71 -1.83 -0.43
CA HIS A 164 9.65 -0.39 -0.15
C HIS A 164 10.69 0.11 0.85
N THR A 165 11.34 -0.78 1.60
CA THR A 165 12.36 -0.43 2.60
C THR A 165 13.44 -1.47 2.64
N ASP A 166 14.66 -1.07 3.10
CA ASP A 166 15.77 -2.00 3.30
C ASP A 166 15.40 -3.07 4.32
N ARG A 167 14.70 -2.70 5.41
CA ARG A 167 14.21 -3.67 6.40
C ARG A 167 13.32 -4.74 5.75
N LEU A 168 12.42 -4.34 4.85
CA LEU A 168 11.54 -5.29 4.15
C LEU A 168 12.35 -6.16 3.19
N ALA A 169 13.44 -5.63 2.58
CA ALA A 169 14.35 -6.41 1.76
C ALA A 169 15.03 -7.51 2.58
N ASP A 170 15.58 -7.15 3.75
CA ASP A 170 16.23 -8.10 4.65
C ASP A 170 15.24 -9.15 5.18
N GLU A 171 14.06 -8.73 5.63
CA GLU A 171 13.01 -9.64 6.10
C GLU A 171 12.58 -10.62 4.99
N PHE A 172 12.44 -10.12 3.76
CA PHE A 172 12.00 -10.97 2.65
C PHE A 172 13.12 -11.88 2.14
N SER A 173 14.36 -11.40 2.09
CA SER A 173 15.54 -12.22 1.79
C SER A 173 15.68 -13.37 2.80
N ASN A 174 15.60 -13.08 4.10
CA ASN A 174 15.63 -14.09 5.16
C ASN A 174 14.45 -15.08 5.05
N PHE A 175 13.26 -14.59 4.69
CA PHE A 175 12.09 -15.43 4.45
C PHE A 175 12.28 -16.37 3.26
N LEU A 176 12.89 -15.90 2.17
CA LEU A 176 13.14 -16.71 0.97
C LEU A 176 14.27 -17.72 1.17
N GLY A 177 15.35 -17.31 1.85
CA GLY A 177 16.62 -18.05 1.89
C GLY A 177 17.37 -17.98 0.55
N GLU A 178 18.67 -18.23 0.59
CA GLU A 178 19.52 -18.21 -0.60
C GLU A 178 19.50 -19.55 -1.37
N PRO A 179 19.65 -19.54 -2.72
CA PRO A 179 19.64 -18.36 -3.58
C PRO A 179 18.19 -17.89 -3.87
N HIS A 180 18.00 -16.58 -4.05
CA HIS A 180 16.71 -15.99 -4.43
C HIS A 180 16.85 -14.97 -5.58
N PRO A 181 15.76 -14.54 -6.26
CA PRO A 181 15.80 -13.45 -7.23
C PRO A 181 16.31 -12.14 -6.63
N PRO A 182 16.92 -11.25 -7.43
CA PRO A 182 17.39 -9.96 -6.93
C PRO A 182 16.24 -9.16 -6.34
N ILE A 183 16.48 -8.56 -5.18
CA ILE A 183 15.56 -7.67 -4.48
C ILE A 183 16.05 -6.24 -4.69
N GLN A 184 15.16 -5.38 -5.19
CA GLN A 184 15.40 -3.95 -5.39
C GLN A 184 14.52 -3.15 -4.45
N VAL A 185 15.13 -2.27 -3.66
CA VAL A 185 14.38 -1.30 -2.86
C VAL A 185 13.92 -0.16 -3.76
N ILE A 186 12.62 0.12 -3.71
CA ILE A 186 11.95 1.22 -4.41
C ILE A 186 11.15 2.03 -3.37
N PRO A 187 11.38 3.32 -3.19
CA PRO A 187 10.62 4.09 -2.23
C PRO A 187 9.13 4.09 -2.62
N HIS A 188 8.24 4.07 -1.64
CA HIS A 188 6.81 4.33 -1.91
C HIS A 188 6.66 5.83 -2.20
N GLY A 189 6.06 6.18 -3.33
CA GLY A 189 5.83 7.58 -3.70
C GLY A 189 4.82 8.27 -2.80
N VAL A 190 5.03 9.54 -2.51
CA VAL A 190 4.01 10.40 -1.91
C VAL A 190 2.89 10.63 -2.92
N TRP A 191 1.64 10.45 -2.52
CA TRP A 191 0.48 10.53 -3.41
C TRP A 191 0.39 11.88 -4.13
N THR A 192 0.03 11.84 -5.39
CA THR A 192 -0.25 13.05 -6.16
C THR A 192 -1.57 13.68 -5.71
N VAL A 193 -1.54 14.95 -5.36
CA VAL A 193 -2.74 15.71 -5.01
C VAL A 193 -3.51 16.04 -6.29
N ARG A 194 -4.63 15.35 -6.53
CA ARG A 194 -5.43 15.54 -7.75
C ARG A 194 -6.35 16.74 -7.67
N ASN A 195 -6.92 16.99 -6.48
CA ASN A 195 -7.79 18.12 -6.21
C ASN A 195 -7.05 19.07 -5.28
N PRO A 196 -6.28 20.04 -5.83
CA PRO A 196 -5.60 21.02 -5.02
C PRO A 196 -6.58 21.74 -4.10
N THR A 197 -6.25 21.82 -2.83
CA THR A 197 -7.01 22.54 -1.82
C THR A 197 -6.04 23.49 -1.16
N ASP A 198 -6.50 24.71 -0.87
CA ASP A 198 -5.72 25.65 -0.08
C ASP A 198 -5.45 25.03 1.30
N VAL A 199 -4.19 24.75 1.56
CA VAL A 199 -3.75 24.15 2.82
C VAL A 199 -3.22 25.28 3.70
N PRO A 200 -3.94 25.60 4.80
CA PRO A 200 -3.47 26.59 5.74
C PRO A 200 -2.11 26.23 6.32
N THR A 201 -1.37 27.21 6.79
CA THR A 201 -0.05 26.95 7.38
C THR A 201 -0.16 25.97 8.55
N LEU A 202 0.90 25.20 8.81
CA LEU A 202 0.91 24.27 9.93
C LEU A 202 0.66 25.00 11.25
N GLU A 203 1.21 26.22 11.38
CA GLU A 203 1.03 27.02 12.58
C GLU A 203 -0.46 27.38 12.84
N GLU A 204 -1.20 27.72 11.79
CA GLU A 204 -2.64 27.95 11.88
C GLU A 204 -3.39 26.65 12.24
N ARG A 205 -3.06 25.55 11.56
CA ARG A 205 -3.73 24.27 11.78
C ARG A 205 -3.51 23.72 13.20
N LEU A 206 -2.31 23.86 13.76
CA LEU A 206 -2.01 23.39 15.12
C LEU A 206 -2.84 24.12 16.20
N LYS A 207 -3.31 25.36 15.94
CA LYS A 207 -4.22 26.07 16.85
C LYS A 207 -5.60 25.41 16.95
N TRP A 208 -6.00 24.63 15.94
CA TRP A 208 -7.34 24.06 15.85
C TRP A 208 -7.56 22.83 16.73
N LYS A 209 -6.49 22.13 17.13
CA LYS A 209 -6.56 20.88 17.90
C LYS A 209 -7.53 19.86 17.29
N LYS A 210 -7.54 19.75 15.96
CA LYS A 210 -8.39 18.84 15.19
C LYS A 210 -7.58 17.64 14.72
N LEU A 211 -7.94 16.47 15.19
CA LEU A 211 -7.26 15.21 14.85
C LEU A 211 -8.05 14.44 13.81
N LEU A 212 -7.34 13.86 12.84
CA LEU A 212 -7.90 13.00 11.80
C LEU A 212 -7.50 11.54 12.03
N PHE A 213 -8.46 10.64 11.98
CA PHE A 213 -8.25 9.23 11.69
C PHE A 213 -8.81 8.95 10.29
N PHE A 214 -8.00 8.39 9.38
CA PHE A 214 -8.38 8.17 7.99
C PHE A 214 -8.06 6.74 7.53
N GLY A 215 -8.97 6.18 6.70
CA GLY A 215 -8.83 4.86 6.08
C GLY A 215 -9.75 3.81 6.69
N SER A 216 -9.70 2.58 6.16
CA SER A 216 -10.60 1.52 6.58
C SER A 216 -10.56 1.27 8.08
N ILE A 217 -11.75 1.15 8.70
CA ILE A 217 -11.89 0.87 10.13
C ILE A 217 -11.75 -0.63 10.34
N ARG A 218 -10.58 -1.00 10.93
CA ARG A 218 -10.21 -2.38 11.28
C ARG A 218 -9.50 -2.39 12.62
N ARG A 219 -9.55 -3.49 13.35
CA ARG A 219 -8.88 -3.63 14.64
C ARG A 219 -7.39 -3.29 14.59
N ASN A 220 -6.68 -3.76 13.57
CA ASN A 220 -5.25 -3.50 13.44
C ASN A 220 -4.89 -2.03 13.14
N LYS A 221 -5.88 -1.19 12.85
CA LYS A 221 -5.73 0.27 12.71
C LYS A 221 -5.88 1.03 14.03
N GLY A 222 -6.35 0.38 15.09
CA GLY A 222 -6.33 0.89 16.47
C GLY A 222 -7.21 2.12 16.70
N LEU A 223 -8.34 2.25 16.00
CA LEU A 223 -9.26 3.39 16.24
C LEU A 223 -9.74 3.43 17.70
N ASP A 224 -10.01 2.28 18.29
CA ASP A 224 -10.37 2.14 19.72
C ASP A 224 -9.30 2.71 20.66
N LEU A 225 -8.02 2.57 20.30
CA LEU A 225 -6.90 3.12 21.09
C LEU A 225 -6.90 4.66 21.05
N LEU A 226 -7.15 5.26 19.88
CA LEU A 226 -7.32 6.72 19.77
C LEU A 226 -8.53 7.21 20.57
N LEU A 227 -9.66 6.50 20.47
CA LEU A 227 -10.88 6.87 21.19
C LEU A 227 -10.69 6.79 22.72
N ASN A 228 -9.95 5.78 23.20
CA ASN A 228 -9.58 5.72 24.63
C ASN A 228 -8.66 6.87 25.06
N ALA A 229 -7.74 7.29 24.18
CA ALA A 229 -6.87 8.43 24.46
C ALA A 229 -7.63 9.78 24.44
N ALA A 230 -8.74 9.87 23.71
CA ALA A 230 -9.53 11.10 23.57
C ALA A 230 -10.04 11.68 24.88
N GLU A 231 -10.34 10.84 25.89
CA GLU A 231 -10.74 11.28 27.22
C GLU A 231 -9.66 12.11 27.94
N LYS A 232 -8.40 11.93 27.54
CA LYS A 232 -7.22 12.62 28.09
C LYS A 232 -6.79 13.85 27.24
N LEU A 233 -7.62 14.22 26.25
CA LEU A 233 -7.34 15.30 25.30
C LEU A 233 -8.40 16.41 25.37
N PRO A 234 -8.48 17.14 26.49
CA PRO A 234 -9.47 18.22 26.61
C PRO A 234 -9.28 19.29 25.55
N GLY A 235 -10.38 19.69 24.92
CA GLY A 235 -10.40 20.71 23.88
C GLY A 235 -9.95 20.23 22.49
N TYR A 236 -9.70 18.93 22.31
CA TYR A 236 -9.48 18.34 20.99
C TYR A 236 -10.79 17.85 20.36
N SER A 237 -10.85 17.89 19.03
CA SER A 237 -11.90 17.23 18.26
C SER A 237 -11.29 16.12 17.40
N ILE A 238 -12.06 15.06 17.15
CA ILE A 238 -11.63 13.89 16.40
C ILE A 238 -12.57 13.69 15.22
N SER A 239 -12.02 13.72 14.01
CA SER A 239 -12.73 13.30 12.79
C SER A 239 -12.28 11.91 12.39
N ILE A 240 -13.25 11.03 12.15
CA ILE A 240 -13.04 9.65 11.72
C ILE A 240 -13.65 9.51 10.33
N ALA A 241 -12.82 9.21 9.32
CA ALA A 241 -13.27 9.02 7.95
C ALA A 241 -12.77 7.70 7.39
N GLY A 242 -13.69 6.78 7.11
CA GLY A 242 -13.36 5.49 6.54
C GLY A 242 -14.45 4.44 6.66
N GLU A 243 -14.40 3.47 5.78
CA GLU A 243 -15.38 2.40 5.73
C GLU A 243 -15.09 1.31 6.78
N PRO A 244 -16.10 0.87 7.56
CA PRO A 244 -15.97 -0.27 8.45
C PRO A 244 -15.81 -1.56 7.67
N GLN A 245 -14.67 -2.25 7.84
CA GLN A 245 -14.43 -3.53 7.18
C GLN A 245 -14.50 -4.73 8.12
N GLU A 246 -14.50 -4.48 9.43
CA GLU A 246 -14.70 -5.48 10.49
C GLU A 246 -15.95 -5.09 11.29
N ARG A 247 -17.12 -5.53 10.82
CA ARG A 247 -18.42 -5.13 11.35
C ARG A 247 -18.55 -5.37 12.87
N GLN A 248 -18.16 -6.54 13.35
CA GLN A 248 -18.21 -6.85 14.79
C GLN A 248 -17.40 -5.85 15.61
N TYR A 249 -16.13 -5.62 15.24
CA TYR A 249 -15.27 -4.64 15.92
C TYR A 249 -15.88 -3.24 15.92
N TYR A 250 -16.42 -2.82 14.78
CA TYR A 250 -17.04 -1.51 14.64
C TYR A 250 -18.27 -1.34 15.53
N GLU A 251 -19.18 -2.34 15.53
CA GLU A 251 -20.43 -2.28 16.30
C GLU A 251 -20.22 -2.47 17.80
N THR A 252 -19.31 -3.36 18.22
CA THR A 252 -19.16 -3.71 19.64
C THR A 252 -18.10 -2.90 20.39
N GLU A 253 -17.15 -2.28 19.69
CA GLU A 253 -16.05 -1.54 20.34
C GLU A 253 -16.01 -0.07 19.93
N VAL A 254 -16.10 0.25 18.61
CA VAL A 254 -15.94 1.62 18.13
C VAL A 254 -17.18 2.47 18.43
N LEU A 255 -18.38 2.03 18.03
CA LEU A 255 -19.62 2.82 18.24
C LEU A 255 -19.93 3.11 19.71
N PRO A 256 -19.82 2.14 20.66
CA PRO A 256 -20.06 2.43 22.07
C PRO A 256 -19.08 3.46 22.64
N GLN A 257 -17.81 3.41 22.25
CA GLN A 257 -16.82 4.40 22.69
C GLN A 257 -17.13 5.80 22.16
N ILE A 258 -17.52 5.92 20.88
CA ILE A 258 -17.94 7.21 20.30
C ILE A 258 -19.16 7.77 21.05
N ALA A 259 -20.15 6.93 21.34
CA ALA A 259 -21.33 7.35 22.09
C ALA A 259 -20.96 7.86 23.49
N ARG A 260 -20.07 7.15 24.20
CA ARG A 260 -19.56 7.55 25.52
C ARG A 260 -18.82 8.89 25.46
N LEU A 261 -17.93 9.07 24.49
CA LEU A 261 -17.17 10.30 24.31
C LEU A 261 -18.07 11.51 24.02
N LYS A 262 -19.07 11.33 23.13
CA LYS A 262 -20.06 12.37 22.84
C LYS A 262 -20.89 12.74 24.08
N ALA A 263 -21.29 11.76 24.88
CA ALA A 263 -21.98 12.00 26.14
C ALA A 263 -21.09 12.74 27.16
N ALA A 264 -19.78 12.54 27.14
CA ALA A 264 -18.80 13.27 27.93
C ALA A 264 -18.42 14.65 27.34
N GLY A 265 -19.08 15.10 26.26
CA GLY A 265 -18.83 16.41 25.63
C GLY A 265 -17.63 16.46 24.65
N VAL A 266 -17.01 15.34 24.33
CA VAL A 266 -15.93 15.29 23.36
C VAL A 266 -16.52 15.38 21.93
N ASN A 267 -15.98 16.29 21.12
CA ASN A 267 -16.41 16.45 19.74
C ASN A 267 -15.83 15.33 18.85
N VAL A 268 -16.68 14.40 18.40
CA VAL A 268 -16.33 13.31 17.50
C VAL A 268 -17.23 13.36 16.27
N ASP A 269 -16.61 13.62 15.09
CA ASP A 269 -17.27 13.52 13.76
C ASP A 269 -16.95 12.15 13.15
N LEU A 270 -17.99 11.39 12.82
CA LEU A 270 -17.87 10.04 12.24
C LEU A 270 -18.46 10.00 10.84
N ARG A 271 -17.60 9.69 9.87
CA ARG A 271 -17.96 9.44 8.46
C ARG A 271 -17.63 7.99 8.11
N ALA A 272 -18.52 7.07 8.51
CA ALA A 272 -18.35 5.62 8.34
C ALA A 272 -18.67 5.15 6.91
N ARG A 273 -17.94 5.69 5.92
CA ARG A 273 -18.09 5.37 4.50
C ARG A 273 -16.78 5.56 3.74
N PHE A 274 -16.73 5.06 2.52
CA PHE A 274 -15.64 5.43 1.60
C PHE A 274 -15.63 6.96 1.41
N THR A 275 -14.45 7.56 1.46
CA THR A 275 -14.26 9.00 1.26
C THR A 275 -13.95 9.25 -0.21
N PRO A 276 -14.83 9.94 -0.96
CA PRO A 276 -14.56 10.30 -2.35
C PRO A 276 -13.33 11.20 -2.48
N ASP A 277 -12.61 11.09 -3.59
CA ASP A 277 -11.37 11.87 -3.85
C ASP A 277 -11.57 13.39 -3.68
N ALA A 278 -12.73 13.92 -4.07
CA ALA A 278 -13.05 15.34 -3.91
C ALA A 278 -13.13 15.80 -2.44
N GLU A 279 -13.40 14.88 -1.51
CA GLU A 279 -13.49 15.19 -0.08
C GLU A 279 -12.14 15.02 0.65
N VAL A 280 -11.19 14.28 0.07
CA VAL A 280 -9.90 13.97 0.71
C VAL A 280 -9.09 15.24 0.96
N GLY A 281 -8.91 16.09 -0.03
CA GLY A 281 -8.16 17.33 0.10
C GLY A 281 -8.68 18.23 1.21
N PRO A 282 -9.96 18.66 1.17
CA PRO A 282 -10.57 19.45 2.23
C PRO A 282 -10.47 18.80 3.62
N LEU A 283 -10.61 17.47 3.69
CA LEU A 283 -10.49 16.75 4.95
C LEU A 283 -9.07 16.87 5.54
N PHE A 284 -8.04 16.57 4.74
CA PHE A 284 -6.65 16.64 5.21
C PHE A 284 -6.22 18.09 5.51
N ALA A 285 -6.65 19.06 4.72
CA ALA A 285 -6.33 20.48 4.91
C ALA A 285 -6.97 21.08 6.17
N SER A 286 -8.09 20.54 6.64
CA SER A 286 -8.84 21.08 7.78
C SER A 286 -8.45 20.52 9.14
N HIS A 287 -7.37 19.71 9.23
CA HIS A 287 -6.91 19.09 10.46
C HIS A 287 -5.50 19.51 10.85
N SER A 288 -5.19 19.40 12.14
CA SER A 288 -3.88 19.75 12.70
C SER A 288 -2.88 18.60 12.66
N ALA A 289 -3.37 17.37 12.75
CA ALA A 289 -2.56 16.17 12.65
C ALA A 289 -3.42 14.97 12.24
N ILE A 290 -2.79 13.97 11.63
CA ILE A 290 -3.38 12.64 11.48
C ILE A 290 -2.83 11.71 12.57
N VAL A 291 -3.70 10.85 13.11
CA VAL A 291 -3.31 9.88 14.13
C VAL A 291 -3.44 8.47 13.55
N LEU A 292 -2.34 7.73 13.56
CA LEU A 292 -2.21 6.37 13.03
C LEU A 292 -1.83 5.41 14.18
N PRO A 293 -2.78 5.04 15.05
CA PRO A 293 -2.52 4.29 16.26
C PRO A 293 -2.49 2.77 15.98
N TYR A 294 -1.77 2.38 14.93
CA TYR A 294 -1.79 1.03 14.44
C TYR A 294 -1.22 0.05 15.46
N THR A 295 -1.83 -1.12 15.57
CA THR A 295 -1.39 -2.16 16.51
C THR A 295 -0.15 -2.89 15.98
N LYS A 296 0.54 -3.64 16.84
CA LYS A 296 1.68 -4.51 16.46
C LYS A 296 1.34 -5.54 15.38
N GLY A 297 0.06 -5.83 15.17
CA GLY A 297 -0.42 -6.69 14.07
C GLY A 297 -0.42 -6.02 12.69
N PHE A 298 -0.16 -4.73 12.61
CA PHE A 298 -0.01 -4.02 11.35
C PHE A 298 1.45 -4.10 10.88
N VAL A 299 1.72 -4.87 9.85
CA VAL A 299 3.09 -5.15 9.33
C VAL A 299 3.39 -4.46 7.99
N ALA A 300 2.38 -3.86 7.36
CA ALA A 300 2.50 -3.22 6.06
C ALA A 300 3.08 -1.81 6.09
N GLN A 301 3.36 -1.28 4.90
CA GLN A 301 3.48 0.15 4.71
C GLN A 301 2.09 0.80 4.65
N SER A 302 1.90 1.92 5.34
CA SER A 302 0.62 2.62 5.33
C SER A 302 0.55 3.63 4.18
N GLY A 303 -0.29 3.41 3.17
CA GLY A 303 -0.55 4.41 2.14
C GLY A 303 -1.10 5.74 2.68
N VAL A 304 -1.76 5.70 3.84
CA VAL A 304 -2.33 6.90 4.48
C VAL A 304 -1.25 7.87 4.97
N ILE A 305 -0.07 7.38 5.38
CA ILE A 305 1.03 8.27 5.79
C ILE A 305 1.53 9.10 4.60
N PHE A 306 1.63 8.48 3.41
CA PHE A 306 2.04 9.20 2.20
C PHE A 306 0.99 10.20 1.73
N MET A 307 -0.28 9.96 2.05
CA MET A 307 -1.33 10.95 1.84
C MET A 307 -1.19 12.13 2.80
N ALA A 308 -0.90 11.87 4.07
CA ALA A 308 -0.61 12.92 5.03
C ALA A 308 0.56 13.80 4.59
N LEU A 309 1.65 13.19 4.12
CA LEU A 309 2.78 13.94 3.56
C LEU A 309 2.38 14.79 2.35
N ALA A 310 1.51 14.28 1.46
CA ALA A 310 1.04 15.03 0.30
C ALA A 310 0.39 16.37 0.68
N TYR A 311 -0.40 16.37 1.76
CA TYR A 311 -1.10 17.54 2.30
C TYR A 311 -0.33 18.26 3.43
N GLU A 312 0.96 17.97 3.59
CA GLU A 312 1.81 18.54 4.66
C GLU A 312 1.16 18.44 6.04
N LEU A 313 0.47 17.33 6.31
CA LEU A 313 -0.20 17.06 7.58
C LEU A 313 0.72 16.25 8.50
N PRO A 314 1.11 16.78 9.67
CA PRO A 314 1.93 16.06 10.63
C PRO A 314 1.28 14.76 11.08
N VAL A 315 2.11 13.77 11.37
CA VAL A 315 1.69 12.42 11.70
C VAL A 315 1.99 12.10 13.16
N VAL A 316 0.98 11.63 13.89
CA VAL A 316 1.17 10.97 15.19
C VAL A 316 0.95 9.49 14.98
N ALA A 317 1.98 8.66 15.14
CA ALA A 317 1.91 7.25 14.76
C ALA A 317 2.54 6.32 15.79
N SER A 318 2.01 5.09 15.87
CA SER A 318 2.73 3.99 16.52
C SER A 318 3.95 3.56 15.68
N GLU A 319 4.95 2.96 16.32
CA GLU A 319 6.12 2.37 15.64
C GLU A 319 5.79 1.01 14.99
N ALA A 320 4.60 0.86 14.38
CA ALA A 320 4.16 -0.38 13.73
C ALA A 320 4.49 -0.39 12.22
N GLY A 321 4.82 -1.56 11.70
CA GLY A 321 5.08 -1.76 10.28
C GLY A 321 6.15 -0.83 9.71
N GLY A 322 5.96 -0.36 8.49
CA GLY A 322 6.88 0.55 7.79
C GLY A 322 6.92 1.97 8.34
N MET A 323 6.07 2.34 9.31
CA MET A 323 6.10 3.68 9.91
C MET A 323 7.41 3.93 10.66
N LYS A 324 7.92 2.92 11.37
CA LYS A 324 9.21 3.02 12.07
C LYS A 324 10.35 3.41 11.12
N ASP A 325 10.39 2.84 9.92
CA ASP A 325 11.42 3.13 8.93
C ASP A 325 11.32 4.58 8.45
N LEU A 326 10.11 5.05 8.15
CA LEU A 326 9.88 6.44 7.71
C LEU A 326 10.29 7.45 8.79
N PHE A 327 9.93 7.20 10.06
CA PHE A 327 10.26 8.11 11.16
C PHE A 327 11.75 8.06 11.58
N ARG A 328 12.46 6.97 11.27
CA ARG A 328 13.92 6.93 11.39
C ARG A 328 14.58 7.90 10.42
N ASP A 329 14.08 7.94 9.18
CA ASP A 329 14.69 8.67 8.09
C ASP A 329 14.18 10.13 8.01
N TYR A 330 12.92 10.40 8.44
CA TYR A 330 12.28 11.71 8.40
C TYR A 330 11.43 11.96 9.65
N LYS A 331 11.64 13.09 10.31
CA LYS A 331 10.85 13.48 11.50
C LYS A 331 9.54 14.16 11.11
N VAL A 332 8.65 13.44 10.44
CA VAL A 332 7.39 13.97 9.89
C VAL A 332 6.29 14.18 10.94
N GLY A 333 6.61 14.04 12.20
CA GLY A 333 5.69 14.17 13.32
C GLY A 333 6.24 13.52 14.59
N VAL A 334 5.37 12.86 15.37
CA VAL A 334 5.71 12.23 16.65
C VAL A 334 5.31 10.76 16.65
N THR A 335 6.18 9.89 17.19
CA THR A 335 5.86 8.47 17.38
C THR A 335 5.63 8.13 18.84
N PHE A 336 4.94 7.01 19.07
CA PHE A 336 4.80 6.37 20.36
C PHE A 336 5.04 4.85 20.25
N LYS A 337 5.54 4.23 21.32
CA LYS A 337 5.94 2.80 21.30
C LYS A 337 4.83 1.90 21.81
N GLU A 338 4.16 2.32 22.88
CA GLU A 338 3.06 1.58 23.48
C GLU A 338 1.73 2.20 23.05
N SER A 339 0.76 1.36 22.81
CA SER A 339 -0.57 1.83 22.42
C SER A 339 -1.45 2.13 23.65
N SER A 340 -0.85 2.68 24.73
CA SER A 340 -1.60 3.13 25.89
C SER A 340 -2.28 4.48 25.62
N PRO A 341 -3.45 4.74 26.21
CA PRO A 341 -4.14 6.03 26.09
C PRO A 341 -3.25 7.21 26.52
N GLU A 342 -2.41 7.02 27.52
CA GLU A 342 -1.48 8.00 28.08
C GLU A 342 -0.39 8.38 27.06
N GLU A 343 0.26 7.39 26.45
CA GLU A 343 1.30 7.64 25.45
C GLU A 343 0.75 8.30 24.19
N ILE A 344 -0.40 7.85 23.71
CA ILE A 344 -1.06 8.45 22.55
C ILE A 344 -1.41 9.91 22.84
N ALA A 345 -2.02 10.20 24.00
CA ALA A 345 -2.37 11.57 24.42
C ALA A 345 -1.13 12.44 24.59
N SER A 346 -0.05 11.91 25.18
CA SER A 346 1.22 12.59 25.36
C SER A 346 1.86 12.94 24.00
N ALA A 347 1.90 12.00 23.05
CA ALA A 347 2.42 12.23 21.71
C ALA A 347 1.64 13.31 20.96
N ILE A 348 0.30 13.29 21.03
CA ILE A 348 -0.57 14.32 20.43
C ILE A 348 -0.30 15.68 21.08
N THR A 349 -0.22 15.74 22.40
CA THR A 349 -0.01 16.98 23.14
C THR A 349 1.37 17.56 22.84
N SER A 350 2.42 16.73 22.77
CA SER A 350 3.78 17.16 22.48
C SER A 350 3.90 17.80 21.08
N LEU A 351 3.20 17.24 20.08
CA LEU A 351 3.13 17.84 18.75
C LEU A 351 2.57 19.29 18.79
N HIS A 352 1.55 19.52 19.62
CA HIS A 352 0.89 20.83 19.73
C HIS A 352 1.64 21.81 20.65
N ALA A 353 2.51 21.33 21.54
CA ALA A 353 3.28 22.16 22.46
C ALA A 353 4.37 23.04 21.77
N GLY A 354 4.73 22.74 20.55
CA GLY A 354 5.40 23.66 19.65
C GLY A 354 6.91 23.71 19.64
N GLY A 355 7.62 22.82 20.34
CA GLY A 355 9.09 22.85 20.41
C GLY A 355 9.84 22.53 19.11
N HIS A 356 9.17 21.89 18.12
CA HIS A 356 9.82 21.39 16.89
C HIS A 356 9.05 21.72 15.59
N ARG A 357 8.22 22.73 15.57
CA ARG A 357 7.30 23.02 14.46
C ARG A 357 7.98 23.28 13.12
N HIS A 358 9.05 24.08 13.11
CA HIS A 358 9.77 24.38 11.87
C HIS A 358 10.46 23.15 11.29
N ASP A 359 10.96 22.26 12.15
CA ASP A 359 11.64 21.05 11.73
C ASP A 359 10.68 20.08 11.05
N ILE A 360 9.46 19.88 11.59
CA ILE A 360 8.47 18.92 11.05
C ILE A 360 8.08 19.28 9.61
N ILE A 361 7.82 20.55 9.29
CA ILE A 361 7.47 20.95 7.93
C ILE A 361 8.64 20.79 6.97
N SER A 362 9.85 21.15 7.39
CA SER A 362 11.03 20.96 6.55
C SER A 362 11.29 19.48 6.29
N GLU A 363 11.10 18.61 7.30
CA GLU A 363 11.21 17.16 7.19
C GLU A 363 10.11 16.55 6.29
N ILE A 364 8.85 16.99 6.41
CA ILE A 364 7.78 16.57 5.50
C ILE A 364 8.12 16.95 4.05
N ARG A 365 8.61 18.16 3.81
CA ARG A 365 9.01 18.60 2.48
C ARG A 365 10.24 17.86 1.96
N ALA A 366 11.19 17.52 2.80
CA ALA A 366 12.32 16.67 2.46
C ALA A 366 11.84 15.26 2.07
N ALA A 367 10.97 14.65 2.88
CA ALA A 367 10.35 13.36 2.59
C ALA A 367 9.60 13.36 1.25
N LYS A 368 8.82 14.41 0.97
CA LYS A 368 8.10 14.56 -0.33
C LYS A 368 9.05 14.57 -1.53
N ARG A 369 10.22 15.19 -1.41
CA ARG A 369 11.22 15.21 -2.50
C ARG A 369 11.87 13.85 -2.70
N CYS A 370 12.29 13.20 -1.62
CA CYS A 370 13.01 11.92 -1.67
C CYS A 370 12.08 10.74 -1.97
N LEU A 371 10.84 10.79 -1.47
CA LEU A 371 9.81 9.77 -1.67
C LEU A 371 8.88 10.18 -2.82
N SER A 372 9.43 10.63 -3.93
CA SER A 372 8.66 11.00 -5.11
C SER A 372 8.43 9.79 -6.01
N TRP A 373 7.36 9.81 -6.79
CA TRP A 373 7.11 8.78 -7.80
C TRP A 373 8.21 8.73 -8.88
N ASN A 374 8.88 9.85 -9.12
CA ASN A 374 10.05 9.87 -10.01
C ASN A 374 11.21 9.03 -9.47
N GLU A 375 11.50 9.12 -8.19
CA GLU A 375 12.53 8.26 -7.55
C GLU A 375 12.09 6.80 -7.52
N SER A 376 10.79 6.52 -7.26
CA SER A 376 10.23 5.17 -7.37
C SER A 376 10.40 4.60 -8.78
N ALA A 377 10.13 5.40 -9.80
CA ALA A 377 10.28 5.00 -11.19
C ALA A 377 11.75 4.73 -11.56
N ARG A 378 12.68 5.60 -11.16
CA ARG A 378 14.13 5.40 -11.42
C ARG A 378 14.64 4.13 -10.75
N ALA A 379 14.30 3.91 -9.48
CA ALA A 379 14.69 2.70 -8.76
C ALA A 379 14.06 1.44 -9.37
N THR A 380 12.83 1.53 -9.87
CA THR A 380 12.15 0.43 -10.57
C THR A 380 12.86 0.07 -11.87
N ILE A 381 13.25 1.05 -12.68
CA ILE A 381 14.03 0.84 -13.91
C ILE A 381 15.38 0.18 -13.60
N THR A 382 16.07 0.65 -12.56
CA THR A 382 17.32 0.03 -12.09
C THR A 382 17.12 -1.45 -11.77
N GLY A 383 16.00 -1.79 -11.08
CA GLY A 383 15.66 -3.18 -10.77
C GLY A 383 15.38 -4.03 -12.01
N TYR A 384 14.73 -3.48 -13.04
CA TYR A 384 14.52 -4.19 -14.32
C TYR A 384 15.84 -4.48 -15.02
N ASN A 385 16.79 -3.55 -15.02
CA ASN A 385 18.09 -3.71 -15.68
C ASN A 385 18.94 -4.79 -14.96
N ARG A 386 19.02 -4.75 -13.62
CA ARG A 386 19.71 -5.79 -12.83
C ARG A 386 19.17 -7.19 -13.07
N ALA A 387 17.84 -7.32 -13.16
CA ALA A 387 17.20 -8.60 -13.48
C ALA A 387 17.50 -9.08 -14.89
N GLY A 388 17.78 -8.16 -15.83
CA GLY A 388 18.23 -8.43 -17.20
C GLY A 388 19.62 -9.03 -17.25
N GLU A 389 20.59 -8.34 -16.65
CA GLU A 389 22.01 -8.72 -16.60
C GLU A 389 22.23 -10.11 -16.01
N ARG A 390 21.54 -10.43 -14.90
CA ARG A 390 21.66 -11.74 -14.25
C ARG A 390 21.17 -12.90 -15.13
N ARG A 391 20.16 -12.66 -15.95
CA ARG A 391 19.64 -13.69 -16.86
C ARG A 391 20.61 -13.95 -18.02
N GLU A 392 21.24 -12.92 -18.54
CA GLU A 392 22.27 -13.04 -19.59
C GLU A 392 23.51 -13.75 -19.05
N ALA A 393 23.96 -13.42 -17.84
CA ALA A 393 25.08 -14.09 -17.17
C ALA A 393 24.78 -15.59 -16.93
N ASN A 394 23.58 -15.93 -16.50
CA ASN A 394 23.17 -17.33 -16.31
C ASN A 394 23.01 -18.09 -17.62
N ALA A 395 22.56 -17.45 -18.70
CA ALA A 395 22.48 -18.07 -20.01
C ALA A 395 23.87 -18.38 -20.56
N CYS A 396 24.82 -17.44 -20.43
CA CYS A 396 26.19 -17.61 -20.84
C CYS A 396 26.91 -18.73 -20.04
N ALA A 397 26.61 -18.85 -18.74
CA ALA A 397 27.19 -19.91 -17.90
C ALA A 397 26.69 -21.32 -18.27
N VAL A 398 25.47 -21.45 -18.76
CA VAL A 398 24.90 -22.73 -19.22
C VAL A 398 25.49 -23.18 -20.58
N GLU A 399 25.78 -22.23 -21.46
CA GLU A 399 26.40 -22.52 -22.76
C GLU A 399 27.90 -22.88 -22.67
N THR A 400 28.57 -22.49 -21.57
CA THR A 400 29.99 -22.76 -21.34
C THR A 400 30.27 -24.04 -20.53
N THR A 401 29.24 -24.78 -20.08
CA THR A 401 29.44 -26.06 -19.44
C THR A 401 29.48 -27.17 -20.48
N PRO A 402 30.67 -27.81 -20.76
CA PRO A 402 30.75 -28.91 -21.69
C PRO A 402 29.88 -30.07 -21.21
N ALA A 403 29.13 -30.63 -22.14
CA ALA A 403 28.42 -31.88 -21.89
C ALA A 403 29.44 -32.97 -21.53
N LEU A 404 29.43 -33.45 -20.29
CA LEU A 404 30.17 -34.64 -19.84
C LEU A 404 29.41 -35.92 -20.23
#